data_f629b5b0fd27da88861c8fa7805f6c6f
#
_entry.id   f629b5b0fd27da88861c8fa7805f6c6f
#
_cell.length_a   1.000
_cell.length_b   1.000
_cell.length_c   1.000
_cell.angle_alpha   90.00
_cell.angle_beta   90.00
_cell.angle_gamma   90.00
#
_symmetry.space_group_name_H-M   'P 1'
#
loop_
_entity.id
_entity.type
_entity.pdbx_description
1 polymer ?
#
loop_
_entity_poly.entity_id
_entity_poly.type
_entity_poly.pdbx_seq_one_letter_code
_entity_poly.pdbx_strand_id
1 'polypeptide(L)'
;MTTEGPQEGDAPVRIVPYDAAWPELSEKERIVLESLLAQWLVGPIEHVGSTAVPGLAAKPVIDIMAAVENLAASRPAIGVLATTGYIYYPYDPEQKHWLCKPSAAFRTHHLHLVPFGSRSWTERLAFRDYLRRDHLTARQYAELKRQLATQYEFDREAYTEAKGPFIQSILKLAL
;
A
#
# COMPACT_ATOMS: atom_id res chain seq x y z
N MET A 1 15.64 11.71 14.50
CA MET A 1 14.44 11.71 13.63
C MET A 1 14.44 13.01 12.84
N THR A 2 14.93 12.98 11.63
CA THR A 2 14.84 14.11 10.71
C THR A 2 13.44 14.09 10.10
N THR A 3 12.59 14.98 10.58
CA THR A 3 11.36 15.34 9.90
C THR A 3 11.75 16.04 8.59
N GLU A 4 11.84 15.28 7.52
CA GLU A 4 11.82 15.90 6.20
C GLU A 4 10.44 16.55 6.05
N GLY A 5 10.40 17.87 6.05
CA GLY A 5 9.19 18.64 5.72
C GLY A 5 8.67 18.29 4.32
N PRO A 6 7.50 18.82 3.91
CA PRO A 6 6.91 18.52 2.61
C PRO A 6 7.97 18.69 1.52
N GLN A 7 8.26 17.60 0.80
CA GLN A 7 9.20 17.66 -0.31
C GLN A 7 8.57 18.48 -1.43
N GLU A 8 9.27 19.51 -1.88
CA GLU A 8 8.85 20.32 -3.03
C GLU A 8 8.56 19.41 -4.22
N GLY A 9 7.32 19.40 -4.69
CA GLY A 9 6.89 18.65 -5.88
C GLY A 9 6.03 17.40 -5.62
N ASP A 10 5.74 17.04 -4.37
CA ASP A 10 4.80 15.94 -4.09
C ASP A 10 3.38 16.32 -4.52
N ALA A 11 2.72 15.40 -5.25
CA ALA A 11 1.31 15.57 -5.57
C ALA A 11 0.47 15.62 -4.29
N PRO A 12 -0.57 16.48 -4.24
CA PRO A 12 -1.41 16.61 -3.05
C PRO A 12 -2.13 15.30 -2.73
N VAL A 13 -2.39 15.08 -1.45
CA VAL A 13 -3.20 13.96 -0.98
C VAL A 13 -4.66 14.22 -1.36
N ARG A 14 -5.20 13.42 -2.28
CA ARG A 14 -6.59 13.52 -2.75
C ARG A 14 -7.31 12.21 -2.56
N ILE A 15 -8.48 12.26 -1.96
CA ILE A 15 -9.39 11.12 -1.82
C ILE A 15 -10.47 11.25 -2.90
N VAL A 16 -10.53 10.23 -3.76
CA VAL A 16 -11.52 10.16 -4.84
C VAL A 16 -12.56 9.08 -4.55
N PRO A 17 -13.76 9.15 -5.15
CA PRO A 17 -14.73 8.05 -5.07
C PRO A 17 -14.12 6.73 -5.54
N TYR A 18 -14.68 5.60 -5.07
CA TYR A 18 -14.25 4.28 -5.53
C TYR A 18 -14.35 4.18 -7.06
N ASP A 19 -13.28 3.67 -7.65
CA ASP A 19 -13.22 3.40 -9.10
C ASP A 19 -13.27 1.87 -9.34
N ALA A 20 -14.29 1.43 -10.07
CA ALA A 20 -14.48 0.03 -10.44
C ALA A 20 -13.34 -0.55 -11.32
N ALA A 21 -12.48 0.29 -11.88
CA ALA A 21 -11.29 -0.13 -12.61
C ALA A 21 -10.12 -0.59 -11.72
N TRP A 22 -10.10 -0.24 -10.43
CA TRP A 22 -8.98 -0.60 -9.54
C TRP A 22 -8.71 -2.11 -9.44
N PRO A 23 -9.71 -3.00 -9.32
CA PRO A 23 -9.44 -4.44 -9.34
C PRO A 23 -8.75 -4.92 -10.63
N GLU A 24 -9.18 -4.41 -11.79
CA GLU A 24 -8.56 -4.76 -13.07
C GLU A 24 -7.12 -4.24 -13.18
N LEU A 25 -6.86 -3.02 -12.73
CA LEU A 25 -5.51 -2.45 -12.68
C LEU A 25 -4.59 -3.28 -11.79
N SER A 26 -5.08 -3.71 -10.62
CA SER A 26 -4.34 -4.60 -9.73
C SER A 26 -4.06 -5.96 -10.37
N GLU A 27 -5.03 -6.53 -11.06
CA GLU A 27 -4.88 -7.82 -11.73
C GLU A 27 -3.87 -7.77 -12.87
N LYS A 28 -3.90 -6.72 -13.69
CA LYS A 28 -2.90 -6.50 -14.74
C LYS A 28 -1.48 -6.42 -14.17
N GLU A 29 -1.34 -5.68 -13.07
CA GLU A 29 -0.05 -5.56 -12.40
C GLU A 29 0.40 -6.87 -11.75
N ARG A 30 -0.53 -7.62 -11.15
CA ARG A 30 -0.26 -8.94 -10.56
C ARG A 30 0.36 -9.90 -11.58
N ILE A 31 -0.19 -9.96 -12.78
CA ILE A 31 0.29 -10.84 -13.86
C ILE A 31 1.74 -10.50 -14.23
N VAL A 32 2.05 -9.21 -14.36
CA VAL A 32 3.42 -8.76 -14.66
C VAL A 32 4.37 -9.13 -13.52
N LEU A 33 3.98 -8.86 -12.28
CA LEU A 33 4.79 -9.11 -11.10
C LEU A 33 5.02 -10.60 -10.85
N GLU A 34 4.04 -11.47 -11.11
CA GLU A 34 4.21 -12.92 -11.00
C GLU A 34 5.32 -13.42 -11.91
N SER A 35 5.37 -12.92 -13.14
CA SER A 35 6.43 -13.28 -14.07
C SER A 35 7.80 -12.77 -13.63
N LEU A 36 7.88 -11.49 -13.21
CA LEU A 36 9.15 -10.86 -12.82
C LEU A 36 9.70 -11.42 -11.51
N LEU A 37 8.84 -11.76 -10.57
CA LEU A 37 9.20 -12.16 -9.22
C LEU A 37 9.20 -13.69 -9.01
N ALA A 38 8.93 -14.48 -10.03
CA ALA A 38 8.68 -15.92 -9.94
C ALA A 38 9.68 -16.68 -9.05
N GLN A 39 10.97 -16.36 -9.12
CA GLN A 39 12.00 -17.03 -8.34
C GLN A 39 12.04 -16.66 -6.85
N TRP A 40 11.38 -15.58 -6.44
CA TRP A 40 11.36 -15.09 -5.05
C TRP A 40 10.00 -15.26 -4.38
N LEU A 41 8.96 -15.53 -5.15
CA LEU A 41 7.61 -15.71 -4.60
C LEU A 41 7.51 -17.06 -3.90
N VAL A 42 6.97 -17.04 -2.68
CA VAL A 42 6.63 -18.25 -1.90
C VAL A 42 5.15 -18.32 -1.54
N GLY A 43 4.36 -17.37 -2.04
CA GLY A 43 2.93 -17.26 -1.82
C GLY A 43 2.30 -16.30 -2.82
N PRO A 44 1.04 -15.91 -2.60
CA PRO A 44 0.30 -15.08 -3.55
C PRO A 44 0.81 -13.64 -3.61
N ILE A 45 0.41 -12.95 -4.68
CA ILE A 45 0.43 -11.50 -4.78
C ILE A 45 -0.97 -11.00 -4.48
N GLU A 46 -1.10 -10.08 -3.53
CA GLU A 46 -2.36 -9.61 -2.99
C GLU A 46 -2.60 -8.13 -3.30
N HIS A 47 -3.81 -7.78 -3.72
CA HIS A 47 -4.28 -6.40 -3.73
C HIS A 47 -4.68 -6.02 -2.30
N VAL A 48 -4.01 -5.04 -1.74
CA VAL A 48 -4.22 -4.55 -0.36
C VAL A 48 -4.51 -3.06 -0.34
N GLY A 49 -4.69 -2.49 0.85
CA GLY A 49 -4.98 -1.08 1.00
C GLY A 49 -6.41 -0.71 0.61
N SER A 50 -6.68 0.58 0.57
CA SER A 50 -8.06 1.10 0.40
C SER A 50 -8.66 0.81 -0.96
N THR A 51 -7.87 0.79 -2.04
CA THR A 51 -8.37 0.50 -3.38
C THR A 51 -8.78 -0.97 -3.57
N ALA A 52 -8.38 -1.84 -2.63
CA ALA A 52 -8.79 -3.25 -2.60
C ALA A 52 -10.13 -3.49 -1.91
N VAL A 53 -10.76 -2.45 -1.38
CA VAL A 53 -12.06 -2.54 -0.68
C VAL A 53 -13.15 -1.95 -1.59
N PRO A 54 -14.08 -2.78 -2.09
CA PRO A 54 -15.16 -2.31 -2.97
C PRO A 54 -15.98 -1.18 -2.33
N GLY A 55 -16.21 -0.11 -3.09
CA GLY A 55 -16.98 1.05 -2.65
C GLY A 55 -16.23 2.04 -1.76
N LEU A 56 -15.00 1.77 -1.35
CA LEU A 56 -14.23 2.63 -0.46
C LEU A 56 -13.54 3.76 -1.24
N ALA A 57 -13.84 5.02 -0.90
CA ALA A 57 -13.10 6.18 -1.40
C ALA A 57 -11.66 6.16 -0.91
N ALA A 58 -10.71 6.47 -1.80
CA ALA A 58 -9.28 6.34 -1.52
C ALA A 58 -8.44 7.30 -2.35
N LYS A 59 -7.15 7.41 -2.01
CA LYS A 59 -6.16 7.89 -2.98
C LYS A 59 -6.11 6.89 -4.14
N PRO A 60 -6.01 7.36 -5.41
CA PRO A 60 -6.00 6.47 -6.58
C PRO A 60 -4.62 5.80 -6.75
N VAL A 61 -4.21 5.03 -5.77
CA VAL A 61 -2.96 4.27 -5.76
C VAL A 61 -3.27 2.80 -5.54
N ILE A 62 -2.78 1.94 -6.41
CA ILE A 62 -2.91 0.49 -6.29
C ILE A 62 -1.82 -0.02 -5.36
N ASP A 63 -2.22 -0.49 -4.18
CA ASP A 63 -1.32 -1.12 -3.22
C ASP A 63 -1.27 -2.64 -3.44
N ILE A 64 -0.07 -3.16 -3.70
CA ILE A 64 0.16 -4.57 -3.95
C ILE A 64 1.17 -5.11 -2.94
N MET A 65 0.92 -6.30 -2.45
CA MET A 65 1.79 -7.02 -1.53
C MET A 65 2.17 -8.38 -2.11
N ALA A 66 3.46 -8.65 -2.23
CA ALA A 66 4.00 -9.89 -2.75
C ALA A 66 4.70 -10.69 -1.65
N ALA A 67 4.37 -11.98 -1.55
CA ALA A 67 4.89 -12.88 -0.55
C ALA A 67 6.26 -13.41 -0.93
N VAL A 68 7.30 -13.08 -0.18
CA VAL A 68 8.66 -13.57 -0.34
C VAL A 68 9.08 -14.40 0.88
N GLU A 69 10.12 -15.22 0.73
CA GLU A 69 10.63 -16.04 1.83
C GLU A 69 11.20 -15.19 2.95
N ASN A 70 12.14 -14.30 2.58
CA ASN A 70 12.73 -13.33 3.49
C ASN A 70 13.31 -12.15 2.69
N LEU A 71 13.60 -11.03 3.38
CA LEU A 71 14.05 -9.81 2.75
C LEU A 71 15.47 -9.91 2.17
N ALA A 72 16.36 -10.68 2.81
CA ALA A 72 17.71 -10.83 2.33
C ALA A 72 17.75 -11.59 0.99
N ALA A 73 17.04 -12.71 0.89
CA ALA A 73 16.96 -13.50 -0.33
C ALA A 73 16.25 -12.78 -1.48
N SER A 74 15.26 -11.95 -1.17
CA SER A 74 14.49 -11.21 -2.19
C SER A 74 15.10 -9.85 -2.59
N ARG A 75 16.18 -9.41 -1.94
CA ARG A 75 16.80 -8.12 -2.26
C ARG A 75 17.19 -7.96 -3.74
N PRO A 76 17.70 -8.96 -4.46
CA PRO A 76 18.00 -8.83 -5.89
C PRO A 76 16.76 -8.53 -6.76
N ALA A 77 15.55 -8.82 -6.30
CA ALA A 77 14.31 -8.50 -7.01
C ALA A 77 14.16 -6.98 -7.23
N ILE A 78 14.72 -6.14 -6.36
CA ILE A 78 14.68 -4.67 -6.48
C ILE A 78 15.28 -4.23 -7.83
N GLY A 79 16.40 -4.82 -8.24
CA GLY A 79 17.03 -4.52 -9.52
C GLY A 79 16.19 -4.94 -10.73
N VAL A 80 15.49 -6.06 -10.63
CA VAL A 80 14.57 -6.53 -11.68
C VAL A 80 13.36 -5.61 -11.78
N LEU A 81 12.76 -5.24 -10.65
CA LEU A 81 11.61 -4.34 -10.60
C LEU A 81 11.92 -2.93 -11.14
N ALA A 82 13.16 -2.46 -10.95
CA ALA A 82 13.60 -1.17 -11.49
C ALA A 82 13.50 -1.11 -13.03
N THR A 83 13.62 -2.24 -13.73
CA THR A 83 13.48 -2.31 -15.19
C THR A 83 12.04 -2.02 -15.67
N THR A 84 11.06 -2.09 -14.77
CA THR A 84 9.63 -1.86 -15.05
C THR A 84 9.11 -0.55 -14.45
N GLY A 85 10.01 0.36 -14.06
CA GLY A 85 9.67 1.68 -13.56
C GLY A 85 9.44 1.77 -12.06
N TYR A 86 9.61 0.68 -11.30
CA TYR A 86 9.57 0.74 -9.85
C TYR A 86 10.83 1.38 -9.29
N ILE A 87 10.64 2.22 -8.27
CA ILE A 87 11.70 2.90 -7.54
C ILE A 87 11.65 2.41 -6.10
N TYR A 88 12.79 1.92 -5.61
CA TYR A 88 12.94 1.46 -4.23
C TYR A 88 13.23 2.62 -3.30
N TYR A 89 12.55 2.61 -2.15
CA TYR A 89 12.82 3.48 -1.02
C TYR A 89 12.94 2.65 0.25
N PRO A 90 13.97 2.88 1.10
CA PRO A 90 14.19 2.13 2.32
C PRO A 90 13.22 2.56 3.45
N TYR A 91 11.92 2.51 3.17
CA TYR A 91 10.89 2.78 4.15
C TYR A 91 10.55 1.50 4.91
N ASP A 92 10.81 1.48 6.22
CA ASP A 92 10.64 0.32 7.11
C ASP A 92 11.38 -0.95 6.59
N PRO A 93 12.69 -0.85 6.33
CA PRO A 93 13.45 -1.86 5.59
C PRO A 93 13.64 -3.19 6.35
N GLU A 94 13.33 -3.22 7.63
CA GLU A 94 13.33 -4.44 8.44
C GLU A 94 12.06 -5.27 8.27
N GLN A 95 10.98 -4.66 7.79
CA GLN A 95 9.68 -5.30 7.63
C GLN A 95 9.35 -5.63 6.17
N LYS A 96 9.88 -4.84 5.22
CA LYS A 96 9.54 -4.95 3.81
C LYS A 96 10.55 -4.27 2.90
N HIS A 97 10.56 -4.69 1.62
CA HIS A 97 11.04 -3.80 0.55
C HIS A 97 9.84 -3.01 0.02
N TRP A 98 9.92 -1.69 0.10
CA TRP A 98 8.88 -0.80 -0.40
C TRP A 98 9.32 -0.12 -1.68
N LEU A 99 8.47 -0.21 -2.71
CA LEU A 99 8.70 0.38 -4.00
C LEU A 99 7.46 1.13 -4.47
N CYS A 100 7.65 2.15 -5.30
CA CYS A 100 6.56 2.85 -5.96
C CYS A 100 6.89 3.16 -7.41
N LYS A 101 5.87 3.44 -8.21
CA LYS A 101 6.01 3.93 -9.59
C LYS A 101 4.89 4.91 -9.94
N PRO A 102 5.04 5.77 -10.97
CA PRO A 102 6.22 5.98 -11.80
C PRO A 102 7.28 6.88 -11.15
N SER A 103 6.93 7.61 -10.08
CA SER A 103 7.86 8.47 -9.34
C SER A 103 7.46 8.63 -7.88
N ALA A 104 8.36 9.16 -7.05
CA ALA A 104 8.06 9.47 -5.65
C ALA A 104 7.00 10.56 -5.51
N ALA A 105 7.06 11.56 -6.36
CA ALA A 105 6.13 12.70 -6.34
C ALA A 105 4.73 12.32 -6.81
N PHE A 106 4.63 11.52 -7.88
CA PHE A 106 3.35 11.07 -8.43
C PHE A 106 3.33 9.54 -8.49
N ARG A 107 2.53 8.92 -7.64
CA ARG A 107 2.47 7.46 -7.46
C ARG A 107 1.15 6.92 -7.97
N THR A 108 1.22 5.88 -8.80
CA THR A 108 0.06 5.10 -9.24
C THR A 108 0.02 3.72 -8.59
N HIS A 109 1.19 3.18 -8.22
CA HIS A 109 1.34 1.87 -7.60
C HIS A 109 2.33 1.91 -6.45
N HIS A 110 1.99 1.21 -5.38
CA HIS A 110 2.90 0.80 -4.31
C HIS A 110 3.07 -0.70 -4.33
N LEU A 111 4.29 -1.17 -4.21
CA LEU A 111 4.62 -2.58 -4.09
C LEU A 111 5.36 -2.83 -2.77
N HIS A 112 4.87 -3.79 -2.02
CA HIS A 112 5.48 -4.27 -0.78
C HIS A 112 5.92 -5.71 -0.96
N LEU A 113 7.23 -5.98 -0.96
CA LEU A 113 7.75 -7.35 -0.79
C LEU A 113 7.83 -7.62 0.70
N VAL A 114 7.07 -8.60 1.18
CA VAL A 114 6.96 -8.91 2.62
C VAL A 114 7.18 -10.41 2.84
N PRO A 115 7.87 -10.78 3.92
CA PRO A 115 7.98 -12.19 4.28
C PRO A 115 6.59 -12.80 4.49
N PHE A 116 6.35 -13.94 3.84
CA PHE A 116 5.07 -14.63 3.91
C PHE A 116 4.72 -15.02 5.35
N GLY A 117 3.51 -14.73 5.79
CA GLY A 117 3.05 -15.01 7.15
C GLY A 117 3.61 -14.07 8.23
N SER A 118 4.43 -13.06 7.85
CA SER A 118 4.91 -12.06 8.80
C SER A 118 3.77 -11.22 9.37
N ARG A 119 4.06 -10.47 10.43
CA ARG A 119 3.11 -9.53 11.02
C ARG A 119 2.57 -8.55 9.99
N SER A 120 3.46 -7.95 9.18
CA SER A 120 3.07 -7.01 8.12
C SER A 120 2.14 -7.65 7.08
N TRP A 121 2.39 -8.92 6.71
CA TRP A 121 1.51 -9.69 5.83
C TRP A 121 0.12 -9.87 6.44
N THR A 122 0.07 -10.39 7.66
CA THR A 122 -1.18 -10.72 8.37
C THR A 122 -2.03 -9.49 8.65
N GLU A 123 -1.43 -8.42 9.16
CA GLU A 123 -2.15 -7.19 9.50
C GLU A 123 -2.77 -6.51 8.27
N ARG A 124 -2.06 -6.47 7.13
CA ARG A 124 -2.61 -5.85 5.91
C ARG A 124 -3.79 -6.61 5.35
N LEU A 125 -3.74 -7.94 5.36
CA LEU A 125 -4.87 -8.77 4.93
C LEU A 125 -6.05 -8.65 5.90
N ALA A 126 -5.81 -8.72 7.19
CA ALA A 126 -6.85 -8.62 8.22
C ALA A 126 -7.58 -7.26 8.14
N PHE A 127 -6.85 -6.17 7.99
CA PHE A 127 -7.44 -4.83 7.84
C PHE A 127 -8.29 -4.71 6.58
N ARG A 128 -7.77 -5.14 5.42
CA ARG A 128 -8.51 -5.17 4.16
C ARG A 128 -9.81 -5.96 4.29
N ASP A 129 -9.71 -7.17 4.79
CA ASP A 129 -10.82 -8.10 4.85
C ASP A 129 -11.86 -7.68 5.89
N TYR A 130 -11.44 -7.03 6.98
CA TYR A 130 -12.36 -6.41 7.92
C TYR A 130 -13.21 -5.32 7.25
N LEU A 131 -12.59 -4.39 6.52
CA LEU A 131 -13.31 -3.32 5.81
C LEU A 131 -14.21 -3.84 4.71
N ARG A 132 -13.86 -4.95 4.06
CA ARG A 132 -14.70 -5.59 3.04
C ARG A 132 -16.01 -6.15 3.60
N ARG A 133 -16.01 -6.64 4.83
CA ARG A 133 -17.19 -7.23 5.48
C ARG A 133 -17.98 -6.24 6.34
N ASP A 134 -17.35 -5.17 6.82
CA ASP A 134 -18.00 -4.14 7.65
C ASP A 134 -18.05 -2.78 6.93
N HIS A 135 -19.17 -2.57 6.23
CA HIS A 135 -19.39 -1.37 5.45
C HIS A 135 -19.53 -0.10 6.29
N LEU A 136 -19.94 -0.21 7.57
CA LEU A 136 -20.02 0.93 8.46
C LEU A 136 -18.62 1.43 8.80
N THR A 137 -17.76 0.54 9.23
CA THR A 137 -16.35 0.86 9.50
C THR A 137 -15.63 1.37 8.24
N ALA A 138 -15.91 0.80 7.06
CA ALA A 138 -15.35 1.29 5.80
C ALA A 138 -15.76 2.74 5.52
N ARG A 139 -17.02 3.12 5.75
CA ARG A 139 -17.47 4.52 5.63
C ARG A 139 -16.82 5.46 6.62
N GLN A 140 -16.66 5.03 7.88
CA GLN A 140 -15.95 5.81 8.90
C GLN A 140 -14.49 6.05 8.50
N TYR A 141 -13.84 5.04 7.93
CA TYR A 141 -12.48 5.17 7.43
C TYR A 141 -12.38 6.10 6.23
N ALA A 142 -13.34 6.05 5.31
CA ALA A 142 -13.40 6.99 4.18
C ALA A 142 -13.54 8.44 4.65
N GLU A 143 -14.41 8.70 5.64
CA GLU A 143 -14.59 10.03 6.20
C GLU A 143 -13.32 10.53 6.92
N LEU A 144 -12.71 9.69 7.75
CA LEU A 144 -11.43 10.01 8.38
C LEU A 144 -10.37 10.38 7.33
N LYS A 145 -10.25 9.61 6.27
CA LYS A 145 -9.27 9.91 5.20
C LYS A 145 -9.54 11.24 4.50
N ARG A 146 -10.80 11.62 4.28
CA ARG A 146 -11.13 12.92 3.70
C ARG A 146 -10.74 14.08 4.62
N GLN A 147 -11.02 13.96 5.91
CA GLN A 147 -10.63 14.95 6.91
C GLN A 147 -9.11 15.10 6.97
N LEU A 148 -8.40 13.99 7.03
CA LEU A 148 -6.94 14.00 7.07
C LEU A 148 -6.31 14.51 5.76
N ALA A 149 -6.91 14.21 4.61
CA ALA A 149 -6.46 14.74 3.32
C ALA A 149 -6.60 16.27 3.23
N THR A 150 -7.63 16.85 3.85
CA THR A 150 -7.76 18.30 3.96
C THR A 150 -6.73 18.88 4.93
N GLN A 151 -6.50 18.23 6.06
CA GLN A 151 -5.57 18.69 7.08
C GLN A 151 -4.10 18.60 6.65
N TYR A 152 -3.74 17.55 5.93
CA TYR A 152 -2.38 17.21 5.52
C TYR A 152 -2.25 17.11 3.99
N GLU A 153 -2.88 18.02 3.25
CA GLU A 153 -2.96 17.97 1.78
C GLU A 153 -1.58 17.82 1.12
N PHE A 154 -0.58 18.51 1.63
CA PHE A 154 0.79 18.52 1.11
C PHE A 154 1.81 17.84 2.03
N ASP A 155 1.33 17.11 3.04
CA ASP A 155 2.15 16.34 3.96
C ASP A 155 1.70 14.87 3.96
N ARG A 156 2.23 14.11 3.02
CA ARG A 156 1.87 12.70 2.82
C ARG A 156 2.27 11.82 4.00
N GLU A 157 3.37 12.15 4.67
CA GLU A 157 3.85 11.40 5.83
C GLU A 157 2.91 11.60 7.02
N ALA A 158 2.63 12.85 7.38
CA ALA A 158 1.66 13.16 8.45
C ALA A 158 0.28 12.58 8.18
N TYR A 159 -0.20 12.63 6.92
CA TYR A 159 -1.44 11.97 6.53
C TYR A 159 -1.39 10.46 6.81
N THR A 160 -0.29 9.81 6.49
CA THR A 160 -0.14 8.35 6.68
C THR A 160 -0.08 7.99 8.16
N GLU A 161 0.68 8.72 8.95
CA GLU A 161 0.80 8.51 10.39
C GLU A 161 -0.52 8.74 11.13
N ALA A 162 -1.26 9.80 10.76
CA ALA A 162 -2.53 10.14 11.40
C ALA A 162 -3.63 9.09 11.25
N LYS A 163 -3.53 8.19 10.27
CA LYS A 163 -4.42 7.03 10.12
C LYS A 163 -4.10 5.89 11.10
N GLY A 164 -2.90 5.88 11.65
CA GLY A 164 -2.40 4.79 12.49
C GLY A 164 -3.33 4.38 13.62
N PRO A 165 -3.81 5.30 14.48
CA PRO A 165 -4.71 4.95 15.59
C PRO A 165 -5.98 4.24 15.14
N PHE A 166 -6.60 4.67 14.04
CA PHE A 166 -7.78 4.01 13.49
C PHE A 166 -7.45 2.59 13.02
N ILE A 167 -6.37 2.44 12.25
CA ILE A 167 -5.93 1.14 11.75
C ILE A 167 -5.67 0.18 12.91
N GLN A 168 -4.97 0.62 13.95
CA GLN A 168 -4.70 -0.20 15.14
C GLN A 168 -5.97 -0.61 15.88
N SER A 169 -6.97 0.28 15.97
CA SER A 169 -8.27 -0.06 16.59
C SER A 169 -8.99 -1.17 15.83
N ILE A 170 -8.93 -1.16 14.51
CA ILE A 170 -9.54 -2.20 13.66
C ILE A 170 -8.76 -3.51 13.73
N LEU A 171 -7.44 -3.46 13.75
CA LEU A 171 -6.61 -4.68 13.87
C LEU A 171 -6.87 -5.43 15.18
N LYS A 172 -7.14 -4.73 16.28
CA LYS A 172 -7.56 -5.35 17.56
C LYS A 172 -8.89 -6.10 17.47
N LEU A 173 -9.75 -5.75 16.53
CA LEU A 173 -11.02 -6.43 16.29
C LEU A 173 -10.91 -7.53 15.23
N ALA A 174 -9.91 -7.44 14.35
CA ALA A 174 -9.73 -8.32 13.22
C ALA A 174 -8.84 -9.53 13.51
N LEU A 175 -7.95 -9.40 14.50
CA LEU A 175 -6.97 -10.41 14.93
C LEU A 175 -7.24 -10.87 16.36
#